data_548ab5af4c61a27087b8787182cdb64f
#
_entry.id   548ab5af4c61a27087b8787182cdb64f
#
_cell.length_a   1.000
_cell.length_b   1.000
_cell.length_c   1.000
_cell.angle_alpha   90.00
_cell.angle_beta   90.00
_cell.angle_gamma   90.00
#
_symmetry.space_group_name_H-M   'P 1'
#
loop_
_entity.id
_entity.type
_entity.pdbx_description
1 polymer ?
#
loop_
_entity_poly.entity_id
_entity_poly.type
_entity_poly.pdbx_seq_one_letter_code
_entity_poly.pdbx_strand_id
1 'polypeptide(L)'
;MGTAEMQGRLWGPGARDWSELNEPSCVPFYEAVFDAIAVRPGTALLDAGCGGGFALQLAAKRGAAVTGLDACGPLLDIARERVPDADLRQGDLESLPFAEHMFDAVTAFNSIQFASDLLAVMGELRRVARPGAPVAILIWGAPERCKSRVILAAIGGLLPPPPPGAEGPFALSAPGKLEELAEKAGLVPERADEVPTPLIYPDLDTAVRTQLSSGPARMAIEYAGEPATRKALAAAFADSRQPDGSYRQDNVFRYLIARA
;
A
#
# COMPACT_ATOMS: atom_id res chain seq x y z
N MET A 1 -14.15 -15.78 2.69
CA MET A 1 -14.01 -14.72 3.72
C MET A 1 -12.72 -13.98 3.40
N GLY A 2 -12.80 -12.67 3.22
CA GLY A 2 -11.64 -11.84 2.93
C GLY A 2 -10.64 -11.77 4.09
N THR A 3 -9.53 -11.08 3.88
CA THR A 3 -8.44 -10.97 4.87
C THR A 3 -8.60 -9.78 5.82
N ALA A 4 -9.65 -8.97 5.69
CA ALA A 4 -9.81 -7.69 6.38
C ALA A 4 -9.64 -7.77 7.91
N GLU A 5 -10.27 -8.74 8.57
CA GLU A 5 -10.14 -8.91 10.02
C GLU A 5 -8.67 -9.18 10.44
N MET A 6 -8.00 -10.06 9.70
CA MET A 6 -6.58 -10.37 9.94
C MET A 6 -5.70 -9.15 9.69
N GLN A 7 -5.92 -8.42 8.58
CA GLN A 7 -5.15 -7.22 8.26
C GLN A 7 -5.35 -6.14 9.33
N GLY A 8 -6.59 -5.86 9.73
CA GLY A 8 -6.90 -4.91 10.79
C GLY A 8 -6.17 -5.23 12.10
N ARG A 9 -6.10 -6.51 12.48
CA ARG A 9 -5.37 -6.99 13.66
C ARG A 9 -3.85 -6.81 13.54
N LEU A 10 -3.29 -7.12 12.37
CA LEU A 10 -1.84 -7.06 12.17
C LEU A 10 -1.32 -5.62 12.07
N TRP A 11 -2.03 -4.72 11.39
CA TRP A 11 -1.60 -3.34 11.22
C TRP A 11 -1.88 -2.43 12.42
N GLY A 12 -2.86 -2.79 13.26
CA GLY A 12 -3.31 -1.97 14.38
C GLY A 12 -2.21 -1.59 15.38
N PRO A 13 -1.44 -2.54 15.93
CA PRO A 13 -0.41 -2.25 16.94
C PRO A 13 0.71 -1.30 16.46
N GLY A 14 0.98 -1.27 15.16
CA GLY A 14 2.01 -0.42 14.56
C GLY A 14 1.48 0.86 13.91
N ALA A 15 0.17 1.14 13.97
CA ALA A 15 -0.47 2.17 13.17
C ALA A 15 0.18 3.56 13.26
N ARG A 16 0.52 4.02 14.47
CA ARG A 16 1.15 5.33 14.68
C ARG A 16 2.54 5.40 14.05
N ASP A 17 3.39 4.42 14.33
CA ASP A 17 4.75 4.38 13.77
C ASP A 17 4.74 4.23 12.25
N TRP A 18 3.84 3.41 11.69
CA TRP A 18 3.66 3.31 10.25
C TRP A 18 3.30 4.66 9.62
N SER A 19 2.31 5.32 10.20
CA SER A 19 1.79 6.59 9.69
C SER A 19 2.78 7.75 9.81
N GLU A 20 3.62 7.75 10.85
CA GLU A 20 4.57 8.84 11.08
C GLU A 20 5.94 8.59 10.41
N LEU A 21 6.36 7.34 10.30
CA LEU A 21 7.71 7.00 9.84
C LEU A 21 7.75 6.50 8.39
N ASN A 22 6.71 5.78 7.93
CA ASN A 22 6.70 5.21 6.58
C ASN A 22 5.94 6.05 5.56
N GLU A 23 4.69 6.42 5.84
CA GLU A 23 3.84 7.10 4.87
C GLU A 23 4.43 8.40 4.29
N PRO A 24 5.14 9.27 5.07
CA PRO A 24 5.77 10.46 4.50
C PRO A 24 6.84 10.15 3.45
N SER A 25 7.50 9.00 3.53
CA SER A 25 8.48 8.57 2.54
C SER A 25 7.85 8.17 1.20
N CYS A 26 6.53 7.98 1.18
CA CYS A 26 5.76 7.55 0.02
C CYS A 26 5.28 8.71 -0.88
N VAL A 27 5.52 9.96 -0.49
CA VAL A 27 5.13 11.17 -1.25
C VAL A 27 5.48 11.09 -2.73
N PRO A 28 6.67 10.64 -3.17
CA PRO A 28 6.99 10.63 -4.59
C PRO A 28 5.99 9.85 -5.44
N PHE A 29 5.55 8.69 -5.00
CA PHE A 29 4.61 7.92 -5.81
C PHE A 29 3.15 8.40 -5.65
N TYR A 30 2.75 8.95 -4.50
CA TYR A 30 1.42 9.55 -4.36
C TYR A 30 1.24 10.72 -5.34
N GLU A 31 2.21 11.64 -5.36
CA GLU A 31 2.18 12.79 -6.24
C GLU A 31 2.21 12.39 -7.71
N ALA A 32 3.09 11.43 -8.09
CA ALA A 32 3.17 10.93 -9.47
C ALA A 32 1.85 10.33 -9.96
N VAL A 33 1.16 9.54 -9.12
CA VAL A 33 -0.14 8.95 -9.46
C VAL A 33 -1.20 10.04 -9.56
N PHE A 34 -1.28 10.97 -8.59
CA PHE A 34 -2.28 12.03 -8.62
C PHE A 34 -2.12 12.97 -9.82
N ASP A 35 -0.87 13.24 -10.25
CA ASP A 35 -0.61 13.98 -11.48
C ASP A 35 -1.08 13.19 -12.72
N ALA A 36 -0.78 11.90 -12.75
CA ALA A 36 -1.11 11.03 -13.88
C ALA A 36 -2.63 10.84 -14.08
N ILE A 37 -3.42 10.82 -12.98
CA ILE A 37 -4.88 10.75 -13.04
C ILE A 37 -5.55 12.13 -12.94
N ALA A 38 -4.78 13.22 -12.98
CA ALA A 38 -5.25 14.60 -12.96
C ALA A 38 -6.18 14.94 -11.78
N VAL A 39 -5.79 14.57 -10.55
CA VAL A 39 -6.52 14.96 -9.33
C VAL A 39 -6.55 16.49 -9.21
N ARG A 40 -7.77 17.05 -9.10
CA ARG A 40 -8.03 18.49 -9.12
C ARG A 40 -9.21 18.86 -8.20
N PRO A 41 -9.46 20.16 -7.97
CA PRO A 41 -10.60 20.58 -7.16
C PRO A 41 -11.92 19.99 -7.66
N GLY A 42 -12.67 19.42 -6.72
CA GLY A 42 -13.96 18.77 -6.98
C GLY A 42 -13.88 17.30 -7.42
N THR A 43 -12.69 16.72 -7.62
CA THR A 43 -12.56 15.28 -7.91
C THR A 43 -13.08 14.47 -6.71
N ALA A 44 -14.11 13.64 -6.92
CA ALA A 44 -14.56 12.65 -5.95
C ALA A 44 -13.59 11.44 -6.00
N LEU A 45 -12.70 11.31 -5.01
CA LEU A 45 -11.66 10.31 -4.99
C LEU A 45 -11.89 9.30 -3.87
N LEU A 46 -11.80 8.00 -4.22
CA LEU A 46 -11.69 6.90 -3.26
C LEU A 46 -10.24 6.42 -3.20
N ASP A 47 -9.69 6.28 -1.98
CA ASP A 47 -8.46 5.52 -1.73
C ASP A 47 -8.79 4.22 -1.00
N ALA A 48 -8.59 3.08 -1.68
CA ALA A 48 -8.91 1.74 -1.19
C ALA A 48 -7.68 1.11 -0.53
N GLY A 49 -7.74 0.96 0.79
CA GLY A 49 -6.60 0.65 1.65
C GLY A 49 -5.82 1.92 2.02
N CYS A 50 -6.55 2.93 2.50
CA CYS A 50 -6.02 4.29 2.70
C CYS A 50 -5.04 4.44 3.87
N GLY A 51 -4.87 3.41 4.70
CA GLY A 51 -3.99 3.44 5.86
C GLY A 51 -4.29 4.61 6.80
N GLY A 52 -3.26 5.31 7.25
CA GLY A 52 -3.37 6.51 8.08
C GLY A 52 -3.77 7.78 7.31
N GLY A 53 -4.23 7.65 6.05
CA GLY A 53 -4.82 8.74 5.27
C GLY A 53 -3.83 9.76 4.71
N PHE A 54 -2.54 9.43 4.58
CA PHE A 54 -1.55 10.38 4.07
C PHE A 54 -1.80 10.71 2.58
N ALA A 55 -2.11 9.72 1.76
CA ALA A 55 -2.51 9.94 0.37
C ALA A 55 -3.78 10.82 0.27
N LEU A 56 -4.79 10.53 1.11
CA LEU A 56 -6.01 11.35 1.18
C LEU A 56 -5.72 12.80 1.54
N GLN A 57 -4.80 13.05 2.48
CA GLN A 57 -4.39 14.40 2.85
C GLN A 57 -3.76 15.15 1.67
N LEU A 58 -2.92 14.49 0.87
CA LEU A 58 -2.32 15.08 -0.33
C LEU A 58 -3.38 15.36 -1.39
N ALA A 59 -4.32 14.45 -1.62
CA ALA A 59 -5.42 14.65 -2.55
C ALA A 59 -6.37 15.78 -2.10
N ALA A 60 -6.68 15.86 -0.80
CA ALA A 60 -7.48 16.95 -0.23
C ALA A 60 -6.80 18.32 -0.41
N LYS A 61 -5.47 18.41 -0.26
CA LYS A 61 -4.70 19.63 -0.55
C LYS A 61 -4.80 20.06 -2.03
N ARG A 62 -5.07 19.14 -2.94
CA ARG A 62 -5.37 19.42 -4.36
C ARG A 62 -6.83 19.80 -4.60
N GLY A 63 -7.65 19.84 -3.54
CA GLY A 63 -9.07 20.20 -3.57
C GLY A 63 -10.01 19.05 -3.93
N ALA A 64 -9.56 17.80 -3.88
CA ALA A 64 -10.41 16.63 -4.05
C ALA A 64 -11.35 16.43 -2.86
N ALA A 65 -12.56 15.94 -3.13
CA ALA A 65 -13.44 15.36 -2.12
C ALA A 65 -13.02 13.91 -1.88
N VAL A 66 -12.42 13.64 -0.71
CA VAL A 66 -11.75 12.37 -0.45
C VAL A 66 -12.59 11.43 0.40
N THR A 67 -12.57 10.17 0.02
CA THR A 67 -13.17 9.03 0.72
C THR A 67 -12.08 7.97 0.91
N GLY A 68 -12.03 7.33 2.06
CA GLY A 68 -11.07 6.27 2.36
C GLY A 68 -11.74 5.02 2.91
N LEU A 69 -11.16 3.87 2.56
CA LEU A 69 -11.50 2.60 3.18
C LEU A 69 -10.23 1.90 3.64
N ASP A 70 -10.24 1.37 4.85
CA ASP A 70 -9.17 0.50 5.35
C ASP A 70 -9.75 -0.57 6.29
N ALA A 71 -9.07 -1.70 6.42
CA ALA A 71 -9.45 -2.75 7.36
C ALA A 71 -9.08 -2.43 8.80
N CYS A 72 -8.08 -1.55 9.00
CA CYS A 72 -7.46 -1.26 10.29
C CYS A 72 -8.08 -0.02 10.96
N GLY A 73 -8.89 -0.23 12.00
CA GLY A 73 -9.50 0.85 12.78
C GLY A 73 -8.49 1.88 13.32
N PRO A 74 -7.39 1.46 13.99
CA PRO A 74 -6.35 2.37 14.47
C PRO A 74 -5.68 3.24 13.38
N LEU A 75 -5.52 2.73 12.16
CA LEU A 75 -5.06 3.55 11.03
C LEU A 75 -6.12 4.57 10.63
N LEU A 76 -7.39 4.17 10.57
CA LEU A 76 -8.50 5.09 10.28
C LEU A 76 -8.65 6.18 11.34
N ASP A 77 -8.34 5.91 12.61
CA ASP A 77 -8.35 6.95 13.64
C ASP A 77 -7.30 8.05 13.33
N ILE A 78 -6.12 7.65 12.86
CA ILE A 78 -5.09 8.60 12.40
C ILE A 78 -5.55 9.32 11.12
N ALA A 79 -6.20 8.61 10.21
CA ALA A 79 -6.74 9.23 9.01
C ALA A 79 -7.80 10.30 9.33
N ARG A 80 -8.66 10.09 10.34
CA ARG A 80 -9.62 11.09 10.82
C ARG A 80 -8.94 12.34 11.40
N GLU A 81 -7.80 12.17 12.08
CA GLU A 81 -7.00 13.31 12.55
C GLU A 81 -6.45 14.14 11.37
N ARG A 82 -6.04 13.49 10.26
CA ARG A 82 -5.42 14.13 9.10
C ARG A 82 -6.41 14.76 8.12
N VAL A 83 -7.54 14.11 7.93
CA VAL A 83 -8.58 14.50 6.95
C VAL A 83 -9.96 14.43 7.61
N PRO A 84 -10.27 15.34 8.55
CA PRO A 84 -11.50 15.27 9.37
C PRO A 84 -12.80 15.37 8.55
N ASP A 85 -12.75 15.94 7.36
CA ASP A 85 -13.90 16.09 6.46
C ASP A 85 -14.10 14.90 5.51
N ALA A 86 -13.22 13.89 5.55
CA ALA A 86 -13.30 12.72 4.68
C ALA A 86 -14.37 11.71 5.16
N ASP A 87 -15.05 11.03 4.21
CA ASP A 87 -15.83 9.82 4.50
C ASP A 87 -14.86 8.63 4.67
N LEU A 88 -14.61 8.23 5.91
CA LEU A 88 -13.69 7.15 6.25
C LEU A 88 -14.44 5.95 6.80
N ARG A 89 -14.33 4.81 6.10
CA ARG A 89 -15.04 3.57 6.43
C ARG A 89 -14.08 2.44 6.72
N GLN A 90 -14.40 1.64 7.74
CA GLN A 90 -13.72 0.38 7.97
C GLN A 90 -14.39 -0.70 7.13
N GLY A 91 -13.59 -1.49 6.38
CA GLY A 91 -14.15 -2.48 5.49
C GLY A 91 -13.12 -3.38 4.81
N ASP A 92 -13.64 -4.21 3.91
CA ASP A 92 -12.88 -5.16 3.11
C ASP A 92 -12.73 -4.66 1.67
N LEU A 93 -11.54 -4.78 1.10
CA LEU A 93 -11.28 -4.45 -0.30
C LEU A 93 -12.05 -5.35 -1.28
N GLU A 94 -12.38 -6.57 -0.85
CA GLU A 94 -13.13 -7.55 -1.65
C GLU A 94 -14.64 -7.24 -1.68
N SER A 95 -15.12 -6.27 -0.86
CA SER A 95 -16.54 -5.87 -0.79
C SER A 95 -16.66 -4.43 -0.30
N LEU A 96 -16.55 -3.48 -1.23
CA LEU A 96 -16.56 -2.05 -0.92
C LEU A 96 -17.98 -1.56 -0.55
N PRO A 97 -18.19 -0.90 0.61
CA PRO A 97 -19.50 -0.45 1.07
C PRO A 97 -19.93 0.87 0.38
N PHE A 98 -19.75 0.95 -0.92
CA PHE A 98 -20.10 2.12 -1.76
C PHE A 98 -20.99 1.69 -2.92
N ALA A 99 -21.84 2.63 -3.37
CA ALA A 99 -22.65 2.41 -4.55
C ALA A 99 -21.80 2.36 -5.83
N GLU A 100 -22.38 1.82 -6.89
CA GLU A 100 -21.76 1.84 -8.21
C GLU A 100 -21.57 3.28 -8.72
N HIS A 101 -20.51 3.51 -9.47
CA HIS A 101 -20.27 4.76 -10.19
C HIS A 101 -20.26 6.04 -9.32
N MET A 102 -19.71 5.93 -8.09
CA MET A 102 -19.63 7.06 -7.17
C MET A 102 -18.43 7.98 -7.43
N PHE A 103 -17.28 7.42 -7.82
CA PHE A 103 -16.02 8.13 -7.77
C PHE A 103 -15.50 8.54 -9.15
N ASP A 104 -14.96 9.77 -9.23
CA ASP A 104 -14.29 10.30 -10.41
C ASP A 104 -12.88 9.71 -10.59
N ALA A 105 -12.30 9.21 -9.51
CA ALA A 105 -11.02 8.50 -9.49
C ALA A 105 -10.98 7.50 -8.33
N VAL A 106 -10.34 6.36 -8.54
CA VAL A 106 -10.11 5.34 -7.50
C VAL A 106 -8.62 5.03 -7.46
N THR A 107 -8.05 5.01 -6.23
CA THR A 107 -6.65 4.64 -6.00
C THR A 107 -6.56 3.44 -5.07
N ALA A 108 -5.50 2.64 -5.25
CA ALA A 108 -5.11 1.56 -4.34
C ALA A 108 -3.58 1.55 -4.25
N PHE A 109 -3.04 2.16 -3.19
CA PHE A 109 -1.60 2.31 -3.01
C PHE A 109 -1.05 1.16 -2.17
N ASN A 110 -0.38 0.21 -2.82
CA ASN A 110 0.30 -0.91 -2.19
C ASN A 110 -0.59 -1.66 -1.17
N SER A 111 -1.87 -1.83 -1.50
CA SER A 111 -2.91 -2.38 -0.63
C SER A 111 -3.50 -3.70 -1.14
N ILE A 112 -3.71 -3.83 -2.46
CA ILE A 112 -4.45 -4.96 -3.04
C ILE A 112 -3.80 -6.32 -2.76
N GLN A 113 -2.47 -6.40 -2.67
CA GLN A 113 -1.73 -7.65 -2.43
C GLN A 113 -2.02 -8.31 -1.07
N PHE A 114 -2.74 -7.62 -0.19
CA PHE A 114 -3.15 -8.16 1.11
C PHE A 114 -4.52 -8.83 1.09
N ALA A 115 -5.24 -8.74 -0.03
CA ALA A 115 -6.52 -9.43 -0.22
C ALA A 115 -6.33 -10.92 -0.57
N SER A 116 -7.35 -11.72 -0.33
CA SER A 116 -7.38 -13.14 -0.70
C SER A 116 -7.81 -13.37 -2.14
N ASP A 117 -8.68 -12.50 -2.66
CA ASP A 117 -9.19 -12.55 -4.04
C ASP A 117 -8.93 -11.22 -4.76
N LEU A 118 -7.81 -11.18 -5.47
CA LEU A 118 -7.40 -10.00 -6.24
C LEU A 118 -8.39 -9.65 -7.34
N LEU A 119 -9.06 -10.65 -7.95
CA LEU A 119 -10.03 -10.39 -9.00
C LEU A 119 -11.29 -9.72 -8.43
N ALA A 120 -11.75 -10.17 -7.25
CA ALA A 120 -12.85 -9.53 -6.54
C ALA A 120 -12.51 -8.07 -6.21
N VAL A 121 -11.31 -7.80 -5.69
CA VAL A 121 -10.85 -6.42 -5.42
C VAL A 121 -10.90 -5.56 -6.67
N MET A 122 -10.31 -6.02 -7.77
CA MET A 122 -10.29 -5.26 -9.03
C MET A 122 -11.70 -5.01 -9.57
N GLY A 123 -12.59 -5.98 -9.42
CA GLY A 123 -14.01 -5.84 -9.77
C GLY A 123 -14.72 -4.76 -8.95
N GLU A 124 -14.44 -4.70 -7.65
CA GLU A 124 -15.00 -3.68 -6.74
C GLU A 124 -14.45 -2.28 -7.05
N LEU A 125 -13.12 -2.14 -7.28
CA LEU A 125 -12.53 -0.87 -7.69
C LEU A 125 -13.18 -0.35 -8.99
N ARG A 126 -13.40 -1.24 -9.97
CA ARG A 126 -14.11 -0.91 -11.19
C ARG A 126 -15.56 -0.51 -10.93
N ARG A 127 -16.29 -1.29 -10.11
CA ARG A 127 -17.72 -1.07 -9.84
C ARG A 127 -18.00 0.30 -9.25
N VAL A 128 -17.17 0.73 -8.30
CA VAL A 128 -17.37 2.03 -7.61
C VAL A 128 -16.89 3.23 -8.42
N ALA A 129 -16.02 3.03 -9.39
CA ALA A 129 -15.57 4.05 -10.31
C ALA A 129 -16.66 4.40 -11.33
N ARG A 130 -16.78 5.66 -11.70
CA ARG A 130 -17.66 6.09 -12.81
C ARG A 130 -17.18 5.49 -14.13
N PRO A 131 -18.08 5.22 -15.07
CA PRO A 131 -17.68 4.77 -16.41
C PRO A 131 -16.61 5.68 -17.02
N GLY A 132 -15.47 5.10 -17.43
CA GLY A 132 -14.33 5.82 -17.97
C GLY A 132 -13.44 6.53 -16.93
N ALA A 133 -13.77 6.48 -15.63
CA ALA A 133 -12.93 7.05 -14.59
C ALA A 133 -11.61 6.26 -14.43
N PRO A 134 -10.51 6.93 -14.07
CA PRO A 134 -9.24 6.26 -13.80
C PRO A 134 -9.31 5.45 -12.50
N VAL A 135 -8.82 4.22 -12.59
CA VAL A 135 -8.49 3.33 -11.46
C VAL A 135 -6.98 3.17 -11.46
N ALA A 136 -6.30 3.70 -10.44
CA ALA A 136 -4.85 3.67 -10.33
C ALA A 136 -4.43 2.68 -9.25
N ILE A 137 -3.67 1.65 -9.63
CA ILE A 137 -3.15 0.63 -8.73
C ILE A 137 -1.63 0.77 -8.67
N LEU A 138 -1.09 0.93 -7.46
CA LEU A 138 0.34 0.98 -7.23
C LEU A 138 0.78 -0.26 -6.44
N ILE A 139 1.88 -0.85 -6.90
CA ILE A 139 2.51 -2.04 -6.32
C ILE A 139 4.03 -1.85 -6.28
N TRP A 140 4.74 -2.79 -5.66
CA TRP A 140 6.19 -2.87 -5.80
C TRP A 140 6.59 -3.01 -7.28
N GLY A 141 7.68 -2.35 -7.67
CA GLY A 141 8.34 -2.60 -8.95
C GLY A 141 9.08 -3.94 -8.99
N ALA A 142 9.88 -4.16 -10.02
CA ALA A 142 10.66 -5.38 -10.16
C ALA A 142 11.58 -5.62 -8.94
N PRO A 143 11.64 -6.83 -8.37
CA PRO A 143 12.36 -7.11 -7.13
C PRO A 143 13.86 -6.77 -7.22
N GLU A 144 14.47 -6.84 -8.40
CA GLU A 144 15.88 -6.49 -8.64
C GLU A 144 16.14 -4.99 -8.44
N ARG A 145 15.09 -4.17 -8.58
CA ARG A 145 15.13 -2.71 -8.43
C ARG A 145 14.64 -2.25 -7.06
N CYS A 146 14.30 -3.18 -6.16
CA CYS A 146 13.81 -2.89 -4.82
C CYS A 146 14.77 -3.42 -3.77
N LYS A 147 15.54 -2.52 -3.12
CA LYS A 147 16.42 -2.90 -2.01
C LYS A 147 15.66 -3.49 -0.84
N SER A 148 14.42 -3.05 -0.61
CA SER A 148 13.53 -3.57 0.44
C SER A 148 13.18 -5.05 0.28
N ARG A 149 13.49 -5.69 -0.86
CA ARG A 149 13.33 -7.15 -1.03
C ARG A 149 14.06 -7.96 0.04
N VAL A 150 15.21 -7.47 0.54
CA VAL A 150 15.97 -8.16 1.59
C VAL A 150 15.26 -8.09 2.93
N ILE A 151 14.56 -6.98 3.21
CA ILE A 151 13.74 -6.80 4.41
C ILE A 151 12.53 -7.74 4.35
N LEU A 152 11.83 -7.76 3.22
CA LEU A 152 10.68 -8.65 3.02
C LEU A 152 11.09 -10.13 3.09
N ALA A 153 12.25 -10.49 2.56
CA ALA A 153 12.81 -11.83 2.66
C ALA A 153 13.17 -12.20 4.12
N ALA A 154 13.75 -11.26 4.88
CA ALA A 154 14.06 -11.47 6.30
C ALA A 154 12.80 -11.71 7.14
N ILE A 155 11.72 -10.96 6.88
CA ILE A 155 10.42 -11.18 7.50
C ILE A 155 9.87 -12.55 7.10
N GLY A 156 9.86 -12.85 5.80
CA GLY A 156 9.36 -14.13 5.27
C GLY A 156 10.09 -15.36 5.82
N GLY A 157 11.40 -15.23 6.05
CA GLY A 157 12.22 -16.29 6.64
C GLY A 157 11.89 -16.64 8.11
N LEU A 158 11.11 -15.81 8.78
CA LEU A 158 10.61 -16.05 10.14
C LEU A 158 9.22 -16.68 10.16
N LEU A 159 8.56 -16.73 9.02
CA LEU A 159 7.22 -17.30 8.89
C LEU A 159 7.29 -18.78 8.47
N PRO A 160 6.23 -19.56 8.72
CA PRO A 160 6.14 -20.89 8.14
C PRO A 160 6.17 -20.82 6.61
N PRO A 161 6.55 -21.92 5.96
CA PRO A 161 6.48 -22.00 4.51
C PRO A 161 5.08 -21.60 4.02
N PRO A 162 4.99 -20.74 3.01
CA PRO A 162 3.70 -20.36 2.45
C PRO A 162 2.98 -21.57 1.86
N PRO A 163 1.64 -21.56 1.82
CA PRO A 163 0.88 -22.61 1.15
C PRO A 163 1.33 -22.78 -0.30
N PRO A 164 1.22 -24.00 -0.89
CA PRO A 164 1.50 -24.20 -2.30
C PRO A 164 0.70 -23.22 -3.17
N GLY A 165 1.38 -22.53 -4.08
CA GLY A 165 0.76 -21.54 -4.98
C GLY A 165 0.61 -20.13 -4.39
N ALA A 166 0.95 -19.90 -3.13
CA ALA A 166 1.00 -18.56 -2.59
C ALA A 166 2.16 -17.78 -3.22
N GLU A 167 1.83 -16.66 -3.82
CA GLU A 167 2.80 -15.76 -4.43
C GLU A 167 3.28 -14.73 -3.39
N GLY A 168 4.53 -14.30 -3.52
CA GLY A 168 5.13 -13.34 -2.59
C GLY A 168 4.74 -11.88 -2.91
N PRO A 169 5.28 -10.92 -2.14
CA PRO A 169 4.91 -9.50 -2.24
C PRO A 169 5.21 -8.86 -3.61
N PHE A 170 5.98 -9.51 -4.45
CA PHE A 170 6.34 -9.06 -5.81
C PHE A 170 5.58 -9.80 -6.91
N ALA A 171 4.58 -10.59 -6.59
CA ALA A 171 3.86 -11.42 -7.57
C ALA A 171 3.29 -10.63 -8.75
N LEU A 172 2.69 -9.48 -8.46
CA LEU A 172 2.11 -8.59 -9.46
C LEU A 172 3.16 -7.73 -10.20
N SER A 173 4.42 -7.74 -9.74
CA SER A 173 5.51 -6.94 -10.35
C SER A 173 6.02 -7.53 -11.65
N ALA A 174 5.72 -8.80 -11.95
CA ALA A 174 6.10 -9.42 -13.21
C ALA A 174 5.39 -8.71 -14.39
N PRO A 175 6.10 -8.50 -15.51
CA PRO A 175 5.54 -7.82 -16.68
C PRO A 175 4.20 -8.41 -17.13
N GLY A 176 3.19 -7.54 -17.32
CA GLY A 176 1.86 -7.92 -17.82
C GLY A 176 0.91 -8.52 -16.77
N LYS A 177 1.40 -8.92 -15.59
CA LYS A 177 0.55 -9.57 -14.56
C LYS A 177 -0.54 -8.66 -14.02
N LEU A 178 -0.20 -7.41 -13.71
CA LEU A 178 -1.16 -6.45 -13.19
C LEU A 178 -2.17 -6.03 -14.27
N GLU A 179 -1.70 -5.87 -15.51
CA GLU A 179 -2.54 -5.58 -16.67
C GLU A 179 -3.53 -6.73 -16.94
N GLU A 180 -3.05 -7.96 -16.97
CA GLU A 180 -3.88 -9.15 -17.16
C GLU A 180 -4.97 -9.27 -16.09
N LEU A 181 -4.62 -8.97 -14.83
CA LEU A 181 -5.56 -8.96 -13.72
C LEU A 181 -6.63 -7.86 -13.91
N ALA A 182 -6.21 -6.65 -14.32
CA ALA A 182 -7.11 -5.54 -14.60
C ALA A 182 -8.08 -5.88 -15.74
N GLU A 183 -7.58 -6.44 -16.85
CA GLU A 183 -8.39 -6.86 -17.99
C GLU A 183 -9.41 -7.95 -17.61
N LYS A 184 -9.03 -8.93 -16.80
CA LYS A 184 -9.93 -9.97 -16.30
C LYS A 184 -11.09 -9.40 -15.46
N ALA A 185 -10.85 -8.29 -14.77
CA ALA A 185 -11.89 -7.57 -14.02
C ALA A 185 -12.72 -6.60 -14.89
N GLY A 186 -12.41 -6.51 -16.19
CA GLY A 186 -13.08 -5.61 -17.13
C GLY A 186 -12.62 -4.16 -17.07
N LEU A 187 -11.49 -3.89 -16.44
CA LEU A 187 -10.78 -2.61 -16.55
C LEU A 187 -9.97 -2.58 -17.85
N VAL A 188 -9.82 -1.39 -18.44
CA VAL A 188 -9.03 -1.21 -19.66
C VAL A 188 -7.70 -0.55 -19.31
N PRO A 189 -6.56 -1.28 -19.30
CA PRO A 189 -5.24 -0.71 -19.08
C PRO A 189 -4.93 0.42 -20.06
N GLU A 190 -4.47 1.55 -19.56
CA GLU A 190 -4.16 2.73 -20.39
C GLU A 190 -2.68 3.11 -20.31
N ARG A 191 -2.12 3.11 -19.09
CA ARG A 191 -0.75 3.54 -18.83
C ARG A 191 -0.16 2.79 -17.66
N ALA A 192 1.07 2.33 -17.80
CA ALA A 192 1.88 1.86 -16.69
C ALA A 192 3.18 2.67 -16.63
N ASP A 193 3.61 2.99 -15.42
CA ASP A 193 4.85 3.74 -15.23
C ASP A 193 5.49 3.35 -13.89
N GLU A 194 6.73 3.82 -13.66
CA GLU A 194 7.49 3.50 -12.46
C GLU A 194 7.97 4.77 -11.75
N VAL A 195 7.98 4.72 -10.43
CA VAL A 195 8.42 5.84 -9.59
C VAL A 195 9.52 5.39 -8.66
N PRO A 196 10.76 5.90 -8.83
CA PRO A 196 11.80 5.73 -7.82
C PRO A 196 11.37 6.37 -6.49
N THR A 197 11.31 5.57 -5.45
CA THR A 197 10.90 6.03 -4.11
C THR A 197 11.88 5.45 -3.09
N PRO A 198 13.00 6.12 -2.84
CA PRO A 198 13.94 5.69 -1.82
C PRO A 198 13.35 5.89 -0.42
N LEU A 199 13.44 4.85 0.40
CA LEU A 199 13.12 4.94 1.83
C LEU A 199 14.42 5.29 2.58
N ILE A 200 14.40 6.39 3.32
CA ILE A 200 15.57 6.92 4.02
C ILE A 200 15.24 7.01 5.51
N TYR A 201 16.13 6.47 6.32
CA TYR A 201 15.99 6.45 7.78
C TYR A 201 17.21 7.12 8.42
N PRO A 202 17.04 7.97 9.45
CA PRO A 202 18.15 8.66 10.08
C PRO A 202 19.14 7.70 10.77
N ASP A 203 18.64 6.58 11.26
CA ASP A 203 19.43 5.57 11.99
C ASP A 203 18.81 4.18 11.88
N LEU A 204 19.51 3.16 12.41
CA LEU A 204 19.07 1.77 12.38
C LEU A 204 17.82 1.53 13.23
N ASP A 205 17.71 2.17 14.39
CA ASP A 205 16.56 1.97 15.27
C ASP A 205 15.28 2.46 14.62
N THR A 206 15.30 3.65 14.00
CA THR A 206 14.18 4.18 13.22
C THR A 206 13.85 3.26 12.04
N ALA A 207 14.86 2.75 11.30
CA ALA A 207 14.64 1.84 10.18
C ALA A 207 13.95 0.54 10.64
N VAL A 208 14.45 -0.07 11.70
CA VAL A 208 13.88 -1.30 12.26
C VAL A 208 12.50 -1.05 12.86
N ARG A 209 12.30 0.04 13.61
CA ARG A 209 11.00 0.43 14.19
C ARG A 209 9.94 0.64 13.10
N THR A 210 10.30 1.31 12.01
CA THR A 210 9.40 1.48 10.86
C THR A 210 8.97 0.13 10.29
N GLN A 211 9.88 -0.81 10.11
CA GLN A 211 9.52 -2.13 9.57
C GLN A 211 8.69 -2.97 10.55
N LEU A 212 9.00 -2.92 11.86
CA LEU A 212 8.24 -3.60 12.91
C LEU A 212 6.79 -3.13 13.00
N SER A 213 6.48 -1.93 12.50
CA SER A 213 5.13 -1.39 12.47
C SER A 213 4.24 -1.96 11.35
N SER A 214 4.84 -2.65 10.38
CA SER A 214 4.11 -3.23 9.24
C SER A 214 3.37 -4.51 9.60
N GLY A 215 2.24 -4.77 8.92
CA GLY A 215 1.47 -6.01 9.10
C GLY A 215 2.28 -7.29 8.91
N PRO A 216 3.11 -7.42 7.84
CA PRO A 216 3.98 -8.58 7.67
C PRO A 216 4.97 -8.80 8.82
N ALA A 217 5.58 -7.73 9.35
CA ALA A 217 6.49 -7.85 10.48
C ALA A 217 5.75 -8.20 11.78
N ARG A 218 4.52 -7.70 11.96
CA ARG A 218 3.66 -8.11 13.08
C ARG A 218 3.33 -9.59 13.03
N MET A 219 3.07 -10.15 11.87
CA MET A 219 2.89 -11.59 11.69
C MET A 219 4.17 -12.36 12.10
N ALA A 220 5.35 -11.88 11.71
CA ALA A 220 6.62 -12.49 12.12
C ALA A 220 6.86 -12.40 13.64
N ILE A 221 6.45 -11.30 14.28
CA ILE A 221 6.50 -11.15 15.74
C ILE A 221 5.61 -12.18 16.44
N GLU A 222 4.40 -12.41 15.94
CA GLU A 222 3.50 -13.42 16.49
C GLU A 222 4.08 -14.84 16.39
N TYR A 223 4.85 -15.10 15.34
CA TYR A 223 5.40 -16.43 15.08
C TYR A 223 6.75 -16.69 15.76
N ALA A 224 7.68 -15.74 15.64
CA ALA A 224 9.08 -15.89 16.08
C ALA A 224 9.46 -15.02 17.30
N GLY A 225 8.57 -14.13 17.71
CA GLY A 225 8.83 -13.14 18.76
C GLY A 225 9.53 -11.88 18.27
N GLU A 226 9.30 -10.77 18.98
CA GLU A 226 9.86 -9.47 18.62
C GLU A 226 11.39 -9.45 18.63
N PRO A 227 12.11 -10.05 19.60
CA PRO A 227 13.57 -10.04 19.60
C PRO A 227 14.19 -10.69 18.35
N ALA A 228 13.62 -11.80 17.89
CA ALA A 228 14.09 -12.49 16.68
C ALA A 228 13.79 -11.65 15.42
N THR A 229 12.60 -11.07 15.34
CA THR A 229 12.21 -10.21 14.22
C THR A 229 13.08 -8.96 14.14
N ARG A 230 13.29 -8.27 15.26
CA ARG A 230 14.19 -7.11 15.35
C ARG A 230 15.62 -7.45 14.91
N LYS A 231 16.16 -8.60 15.36
CA LYS A 231 17.49 -9.06 14.97
C LYS A 231 17.59 -9.32 13.46
N ALA A 232 16.59 -9.99 12.88
CA ALA A 232 16.57 -10.29 11.44
C ALA A 232 16.48 -9.01 10.60
N LEU A 233 15.63 -8.07 11.00
CA LEU A 233 15.51 -6.76 10.33
C LEU A 233 16.82 -5.97 10.44
N ALA A 234 17.42 -5.86 11.62
CA ALA A 234 18.69 -5.15 11.80
C ALA A 234 19.81 -5.73 10.91
N ALA A 235 19.88 -7.05 10.80
CA ALA A 235 20.82 -7.72 9.90
C ALA A 235 20.54 -7.41 8.43
N ALA A 236 19.26 -7.37 8.02
CA ALA A 236 18.85 -7.07 6.65
C ALA A 236 19.14 -5.62 6.22
N PHE A 237 19.27 -4.69 7.17
CA PHE A 237 19.66 -3.31 6.91
C PHE A 237 21.17 -3.09 6.78
N ALA A 238 22.03 -4.08 7.07
CA ALA A 238 23.48 -3.90 7.13
C ALA A 238 24.07 -3.21 5.89
N ASP A 239 23.67 -3.65 4.68
CA ASP A 239 24.15 -3.13 3.41
C ASP A 239 23.45 -1.82 2.97
N SER A 240 22.59 -1.26 3.80
CA SER A 240 21.83 -0.03 3.51
C SER A 240 22.43 1.20 4.17
N ARG A 241 23.41 1.01 5.08
CA ARG A 241 24.04 2.09 5.82
C ARG A 241 24.84 3.00 4.89
N GLN A 242 24.65 4.30 5.07
CA GLN A 242 25.34 5.35 4.33
C GLN A 242 26.55 5.88 5.15
N PRO A 243 27.50 6.60 4.50
CA PRO A 243 28.65 7.18 5.20
C PRO A 243 28.29 8.19 6.30
N ASP A 244 27.13 8.86 6.19
CA ASP A 244 26.62 9.81 7.18
C ASP A 244 25.89 9.14 8.37
N GLY A 245 25.81 7.81 8.36
CA GLY A 245 25.15 7.03 9.38
C GLY A 245 23.66 6.75 9.12
N SER A 246 23.06 7.38 8.14
CA SER A 246 21.69 7.10 7.69
C SER A 246 21.58 5.72 7.02
N TYR A 247 20.37 5.26 6.78
CA TYR A 247 20.07 4.02 6.06
C TYR A 247 19.20 4.31 4.85
N ARG A 248 19.60 3.83 3.67
CA ARG A 248 18.91 4.09 2.42
C ARG A 248 18.55 2.79 1.69
N GLN A 249 17.26 2.64 1.41
CA GLN A 249 16.69 1.57 0.60
C GLN A 249 16.20 2.16 -0.71
N ASP A 250 16.95 2.01 -1.80
CA ASP A 250 16.48 2.42 -3.12
C ASP A 250 15.42 1.44 -3.60
N ASN A 251 14.24 1.94 -3.87
CA ASN A 251 13.10 1.18 -4.34
C ASN A 251 12.47 1.83 -5.55
N VAL A 252 11.80 1.03 -6.33
CA VAL A 252 10.94 1.47 -7.42
C VAL A 252 9.55 0.91 -7.18
N PHE A 253 8.54 1.76 -7.27
CA PHE A 253 7.16 1.34 -7.31
C PHE A 253 6.63 1.46 -8.73
N ARG A 254 5.72 0.57 -9.08
CA ARG A 254 5.04 0.54 -10.36
C ARG A 254 3.57 0.85 -10.16
N TYR A 255 3.01 1.72 -11.00
CA TYR A 255 1.58 1.93 -11.03
C TYR A 255 0.99 1.61 -12.40
N LEU A 256 -0.24 1.13 -12.38
CA LEU A 256 -1.10 0.96 -13.53
C LEU A 256 -2.27 1.91 -13.41
N ILE A 257 -2.55 2.68 -14.47
CA ILE A 257 -3.80 3.40 -14.65
C ILE A 257 -4.62 2.61 -15.66
N ALA A 258 -5.83 2.25 -15.25
CA ALA A 258 -6.82 1.61 -16.11
C ALA A 258 -8.13 2.41 -16.07
N ARG A 259 -9.00 2.22 -17.08
CA ARG A 259 -10.32 2.84 -17.14
C ARG A 259 -11.40 1.84 -16.72
N ALA A 260 -12.37 2.35 -15.94
CA ALA A 260 -13.53 1.58 -15.52
C ALA A 260 -14.60 1.45 -16.62
#